data_26fc839a9318d86e37dadf4b6d53e8d1
#
_entry.id   26fc839a9318d86e37dadf4b6d53e8d1
#
_cell.length_a   1.000
_cell.length_b   1.000
_cell.length_c   1.000
_cell.angle_alpha   90.00
_cell.angle_beta   90.00
_cell.angle_gamma   90.00
#
_symmetry.space_group_name_H-M   'P 1'
#
loop_
_entity.id
_entity.type
_entity.pdbx_description
1 polymer ?
#
loop_
_entity_poly.entity_id
_entity_poly.type
_entity_poly.pdbx_seq_one_letter_code
_entity_poly.pdbx_strand_id
1 'polypeptide(L)'
;MITSSRNTITRGGLRQAQELIITTATMIEGYHISTDKALLDLDAIHAFLSTKAYWCLNIPRERVLRSIAHSRCYGVYKGTEQVGFARVISDMATIAYLGDVYIEEAHRGRRLSKWLVGTIMNDPELQGLRRWILLTGDAHGLYRQHGWTDLADPTRWMERHDKEVYGR
;
A
#
# COMPACT_ATOMS: atom_id res chain seq x y z
N MET A 1 27.55 -45.69 -6.13
CA MET A 1 27.19 -44.64 -7.10
C MET A 1 25.84 -44.10 -6.72
N ILE A 2 25.82 -42.89 -6.11
CA ILE A 2 24.57 -42.23 -5.69
C ILE A 2 24.43 -41.02 -6.60
N THR A 3 23.45 -41.07 -7.51
CA THR A 3 23.11 -39.97 -8.43
C THR A 3 22.23 -38.94 -7.71
N SER A 4 22.79 -37.77 -7.44
CA SER A 4 22.08 -36.62 -6.90
C SER A 4 21.35 -35.90 -8.03
N SER A 5 20.01 -35.99 -8.04
CA SER A 5 19.16 -35.19 -8.94
C SER A 5 18.99 -33.77 -8.35
N ARG A 6 19.62 -32.79 -8.97
CA ARG A 6 19.37 -31.36 -8.66
C ARG A 6 18.06 -30.92 -9.30
N ASN A 7 17.07 -30.64 -8.46
CA ASN A 7 15.81 -29.99 -8.90
C ASN A 7 16.10 -28.51 -9.22
N THR A 8 16.14 -28.17 -10.49
CA THR A 8 16.27 -26.78 -10.95
C THR A 8 14.88 -26.18 -10.98
N ILE A 9 14.55 -25.38 -9.95
CA ILE A 9 13.32 -24.58 -9.95
C ILE A 9 13.52 -23.39 -10.91
N THR A 10 12.79 -23.38 -12.01
CA THR A 10 12.86 -22.32 -13.02
C THR A 10 12.20 -21.03 -12.51
N ARG A 11 12.77 -19.86 -12.89
CA ARG A 11 12.26 -18.52 -12.50
C ARG A 11 10.77 -18.29 -12.81
N GLY A 12 10.19 -19.02 -13.74
CA GLY A 12 8.75 -18.98 -14.07
C GLY A 12 7.85 -19.60 -12.99
N GLY A 13 8.30 -20.67 -12.32
CA GLY A 13 7.55 -21.31 -11.23
C GLY A 13 7.45 -20.47 -9.97
N LEU A 14 8.45 -19.63 -9.71
CA LEU A 14 8.43 -18.70 -8.57
C LEU A 14 7.45 -17.53 -8.76
N ARG A 15 7.30 -17.01 -9.99
CA ARG A 15 6.29 -15.98 -10.30
C ARG A 15 4.86 -16.48 -10.14
N GLN A 16 4.53 -17.66 -10.67
CA GLN A 16 3.21 -18.27 -10.49
C GLN A 16 2.90 -18.62 -9.03
N ALA A 17 3.88 -19.08 -8.26
CA ALA A 17 3.71 -19.33 -6.82
C ALA A 17 3.53 -18.03 -6.03
N GLN A 18 4.16 -16.93 -6.43
CA GLN A 18 3.98 -15.61 -5.81
C GLN A 18 2.59 -15.01 -6.07
N GLU A 19 2.02 -15.18 -7.26
CA GLU A 19 0.63 -14.78 -7.55
C GLU A 19 -0.39 -15.59 -6.73
N LEU A 20 -0.11 -16.86 -6.39
CA LEU A 20 -1.01 -17.69 -5.58
C LEU A 20 -0.93 -17.38 -4.06
N ILE A 21 0.17 -16.84 -3.55
CA ILE A 21 0.34 -16.60 -2.10
C ILE A 21 -0.40 -15.33 -1.63
N ILE A 22 -0.67 -14.38 -2.52
CA ILE A 22 -1.49 -13.19 -2.20
C ILE A 22 -2.98 -13.58 -2.01
N THR A 23 -3.36 -14.81 -2.36
CA THR A 23 -4.76 -15.29 -2.44
C THR A 23 -5.32 -15.85 -1.12
N THR A 24 -4.58 -15.91 -0.02
CA THR A 24 -5.08 -16.50 1.25
C THR A 24 -5.52 -15.48 2.31
N ALA A 25 -5.39 -14.17 2.07
CA ALA A 25 -6.11 -13.17 2.85
C ALA A 25 -7.58 -13.20 2.43
N THR A 26 -8.50 -13.27 3.38
CA THR A 26 -9.95 -13.33 3.21
C THR A 26 -10.42 -12.51 2.01
N MET A 27 -10.66 -13.16 0.88
CA MET A 27 -11.13 -12.49 -0.35
C MET A 27 -12.51 -11.91 -0.07
N ILE A 28 -12.68 -10.63 -0.36
CA ILE A 28 -14.00 -9.99 -0.30
C ILE A 28 -14.63 -10.18 -1.67
N GLU A 29 -15.79 -10.82 -1.70
CA GLU A 29 -16.47 -11.20 -2.96
C GLU A 29 -16.65 -10.01 -3.89
N GLY A 30 -16.25 -10.18 -5.15
CA GLY A 30 -16.31 -9.16 -6.19
C GLY A 30 -15.19 -8.11 -6.14
N TYR A 31 -14.24 -8.22 -5.19
CA TYR A 31 -13.10 -7.31 -5.09
C TYR A 31 -11.77 -8.06 -5.22
N HIS A 32 -10.75 -7.35 -5.73
CA HIS A 32 -9.36 -7.83 -5.73
C HIS A 32 -8.38 -6.70 -5.44
N ILE A 33 -7.18 -7.07 -5.01
CA ILE A 33 -6.06 -6.15 -4.82
C ILE A 33 -4.96 -6.52 -5.81
N SER A 34 -4.38 -5.52 -6.46
CA SER A 34 -3.24 -5.70 -7.37
C SER A 34 -2.11 -4.73 -7.04
N THR A 35 -0.87 -5.19 -7.20
CA THR A 35 0.34 -4.37 -7.15
C THR A 35 0.85 -3.99 -8.55
N ASP A 36 0.17 -4.43 -9.59
CA ASP A 36 0.51 -4.06 -10.97
C ASP A 36 0.16 -2.59 -11.22
N LYS A 37 1.20 -1.77 -11.40
CA LYS A 37 1.05 -0.34 -11.67
C LYS A 37 0.38 -0.04 -13.01
N ALA A 38 0.40 -0.99 -13.95
CA ALA A 38 -0.26 -0.80 -15.26
C ALA A 38 -1.79 -0.80 -15.14
N LEU A 39 -2.34 -1.34 -14.06
CA LEU A 39 -3.77 -1.35 -13.78
C LEU A 39 -4.26 -0.09 -13.05
N LEU A 40 -3.35 0.77 -12.55
CA LEU A 40 -3.73 1.93 -11.76
C LEU A 40 -4.44 2.98 -12.61
N ASP A 41 -5.60 3.42 -12.16
CA ASP A 41 -6.28 4.61 -12.67
C ASP A 41 -5.65 5.87 -12.05
N LEU A 42 -4.66 6.41 -12.76
CA LEU A 42 -3.87 7.55 -12.31
C LEU A 42 -4.71 8.83 -12.18
N ASP A 43 -5.77 8.97 -12.98
CA ASP A 43 -6.64 10.14 -12.92
C ASP A 43 -7.60 10.04 -11.73
N ALA A 44 -8.15 8.85 -11.44
CA ALA A 44 -8.95 8.62 -10.24
C ALA A 44 -8.11 8.81 -8.96
N ILE A 45 -6.87 8.30 -8.92
CA ILE A 45 -5.97 8.49 -7.78
C ILE A 45 -5.68 9.99 -7.57
N HIS A 46 -5.32 10.71 -8.64
CA HIS A 46 -5.05 12.14 -8.54
C HIS A 46 -6.30 12.92 -8.09
N ALA A 47 -7.47 12.63 -8.67
CA ALA A 47 -8.72 13.28 -8.29
C ALA A 47 -9.02 13.08 -6.80
N PHE A 48 -8.87 11.86 -6.27
CA PHE A 48 -9.09 11.61 -4.85
C PHE A 48 -8.08 12.38 -3.98
N LEU A 49 -6.79 12.25 -4.27
CA LEU A 49 -5.73 12.84 -3.45
C LEU A 49 -5.79 14.37 -3.45
N SER A 50 -6.10 14.99 -4.60
CA SER A 50 -6.11 16.46 -4.72
C SER A 50 -7.37 17.12 -4.18
N THR A 51 -8.51 16.40 -4.08
CA THR A 51 -9.80 17.00 -3.72
C THR A 51 -10.43 16.46 -2.45
N LYS A 52 -10.14 15.21 -2.04
CA LYS A 52 -10.78 14.53 -0.91
C LYS A 52 -9.81 14.21 0.23
N ALA A 53 -8.52 14.03 -0.07
CA ALA A 53 -7.51 13.65 0.92
C ALA A 53 -6.99 14.88 1.67
N TYR A 54 -7.48 15.11 2.90
CA TYR A 54 -7.14 16.28 3.71
C TYR A 54 -5.63 16.46 3.95
N TRP A 55 -4.84 15.39 3.82
CA TRP A 55 -3.39 15.41 4.03
C TRP A 55 -2.58 15.90 2.83
N CYS A 56 -3.20 16.03 1.64
CA CYS A 56 -2.48 16.45 0.43
C CYS A 56 -3.38 17.20 -0.58
N LEU A 57 -4.36 17.97 -0.09
CA LEU A 57 -5.24 18.79 -0.95
C LEU A 57 -4.42 19.62 -1.93
N ASN A 58 -4.92 19.76 -3.15
CA ASN A 58 -4.31 20.51 -4.27
C ASN A 58 -2.94 19.93 -4.73
N ILE A 59 -2.60 18.70 -4.38
CA ILE A 59 -1.36 18.08 -4.86
C ILE A 59 -1.32 18.08 -6.40
N PRO A 60 -0.27 18.62 -7.05
CA PRO A 60 -0.15 18.61 -8.50
C PRO A 60 -0.06 17.19 -9.07
N ARG A 61 -0.64 16.99 -10.25
CA ARG A 61 -0.70 15.66 -10.90
C ARG A 61 0.70 15.05 -11.12
N GLU A 62 1.67 15.84 -11.55
CA GLU A 62 3.05 15.33 -11.77
C GLU A 62 3.70 14.83 -10.48
N ARG A 63 3.32 15.39 -9.32
CA ARG A 63 3.82 14.91 -8.02
C ARG A 63 3.21 13.56 -7.66
N VAL A 64 1.92 13.36 -7.93
CA VAL A 64 1.25 12.07 -7.74
C VAL A 64 1.90 11.01 -8.63
N LEU A 65 2.08 11.29 -9.92
CA LEU A 65 2.73 10.37 -10.85
C LEU A 65 4.15 9.98 -10.41
N ARG A 66 4.93 10.97 -9.99
CA ARG A 66 6.29 10.73 -9.46
C ARG A 66 6.25 9.88 -8.20
N SER A 67 5.32 10.14 -7.28
CA SER A 67 5.19 9.37 -6.04
C SER A 67 4.83 7.90 -6.31
N ILE A 68 3.93 7.65 -7.27
CA ILE A 68 3.56 6.30 -7.72
C ILE A 68 4.76 5.59 -8.36
N ALA A 69 5.54 6.28 -9.20
CA ALA A 69 6.71 5.71 -9.84
C ALA A 69 7.73 5.15 -8.81
N HIS A 70 7.91 5.87 -7.70
CA HIS A 70 8.91 5.57 -6.65
C HIS A 70 8.34 4.89 -5.39
N SER A 71 7.14 4.34 -5.46
CA SER A 71 6.51 3.63 -4.35
C SER A 71 6.05 2.24 -4.78
N ARG A 72 5.90 1.33 -3.82
CA ARG A 72 5.13 0.11 -4.02
C ARG A 72 3.66 0.44 -3.85
N CYS A 73 2.86 0.20 -4.88
CA CYS A 73 1.46 0.63 -4.94
C CYS A 73 0.51 -0.57 -4.86
N TYR A 74 -0.67 -0.33 -4.29
CA TYR A 74 -1.74 -1.32 -4.15
C TYR A 74 -3.04 -0.67 -4.60
N GLY A 75 -3.61 -1.17 -5.69
CA GLY A 75 -4.96 -0.80 -6.14
C GLY A 75 -5.98 -1.79 -5.59
N VAL A 76 -7.12 -1.30 -5.12
CA VAL A 76 -8.30 -2.10 -4.79
C VAL A 76 -9.32 -1.93 -5.89
N TYR A 77 -9.84 -3.04 -6.40
CA TYR A 77 -10.72 -3.04 -7.57
C TYR A 77 -12.02 -3.79 -7.29
N LYS A 78 -13.11 -3.32 -7.92
CA LYS A 78 -14.37 -4.05 -8.10
C LYS A 78 -14.55 -4.33 -9.58
N GLY A 79 -14.34 -5.59 -10.00
CA GLY A 79 -14.17 -5.87 -11.43
C GLY A 79 -12.96 -5.11 -11.99
N THR A 80 -13.16 -4.23 -12.97
CA THR A 80 -12.11 -3.38 -13.55
C THR A 80 -12.04 -1.97 -12.94
N GLU A 81 -13.03 -1.59 -12.11
CA GLU A 81 -13.10 -0.27 -11.49
C GLU A 81 -12.16 -0.18 -10.27
N GLN A 82 -11.25 0.78 -10.26
CA GLN A 82 -10.42 1.05 -9.08
C GLN A 82 -11.23 1.82 -8.02
N VAL A 83 -11.38 1.22 -6.83
CA VAL A 83 -12.20 1.74 -5.73
C VAL A 83 -11.40 2.07 -4.47
N GLY A 84 -10.10 1.88 -4.52
CA GLY A 84 -9.20 2.22 -3.41
C GLY A 84 -7.75 2.15 -3.81
N PHE A 85 -6.89 2.70 -2.95
CA PHE A 85 -5.47 2.78 -3.19
C PHE A 85 -4.69 2.84 -1.88
N ALA A 86 -3.45 2.42 -1.92
CA ALA A 86 -2.43 2.70 -0.93
C ALA A 86 -1.05 2.66 -1.59
N ARG A 87 -0.08 3.33 -0.99
CA ARG A 87 1.32 3.19 -1.41
C ARG A 87 2.26 3.06 -0.21
N VAL A 88 3.35 2.37 -0.43
CA VAL A 88 4.44 2.18 0.53
C VAL A 88 5.71 2.77 -0.06
N ILE A 89 6.31 3.72 0.66
CA ILE A 89 7.63 4.26 0.37
C ILE A 89 8.61 3.49 1.22
N SER A 90 9.60 2.84 0.61
CA SER A 90 10.52 1.96 1.33
C SER A 90 11.84 1.83 0.56
N ASP A 91 12.91 1.56 1.28
CA ASP A 91 14.17 1.04 0.75
C ASP A 91 14.11 -0.49 0.56
N MET A 92 12.99 -1.13 0.86
CA MET A 92 12.72 -2.58 0.79
C MET A 92 13.64 -3.43 1.71
N ALA A 93 14.30 -2.81 2.68
CA ALA A 93 15.29 -3.47 3.54
C ALA A 93 15.18 -3.08 5.01
N THR A 94 14.96 -1.80 5.33
CA THR A 94 15.07 -1.32 6.70
C THR A 94 13.85 -0.57 7.21
N ILE A 95 13.17 0.21 6.35
CA ILE A 95 12.07 1.09 6.75
C ILE A 95 11.00 1.17 5.68
N ALA A 96 9.75 1.33 6.10
CA ALA A 96 8.64 1.67 5.24
C ALA A 96 7.76 2.78 5.83
N TYR A 97 7.25 3.65 4.96
CA TYR A 97 6.19 4.61 5.25
C TYR A 97 4.93 4.24 4.46
N LEU A 98 3.85 3.96 5.18
CA LEU A 98 2.54 3.68 4.58
C LEU A 98 1.78 5.01 4.41
N GLY A 99 1.41 5.33 3.19
CA GLY A 99 0.69 6.56 2.86
C GLY A 99 -0.41 6.37 1.84
N ASP A 100 -1.21 7.42 1.68
CA ASP A 100 -2.28 7.56 0.68
C ASP A 100 -3.30 6.41 0.71
N VAL A 101 -3.60 5.89 1.92
CA VAL A 101 -4.55 4.79 2.11
C VAL A 101 -5.97 5.34 2.03
N TYR A 102 -6.73 4.91 1.02
CA TYR A 102 -8.14 5.26 0.92
C TYR A 102 -8.98 4.17 0.29
N ILE A 103 -10.28 4.21 0.58
CA ILE A 103 -11.36 3.50 -0.12
C ILE A 103 -12.40 4.53 -0.50
N GLU A 104 -12.87 4.49 -1.75
CA GLU A 104 -13.95 5.34 -2.24
C GLU A 104 -15.21 5.18 -1.37
N GLU A 105 -15.93 6.28 -1.15
CA GLU A 105 -17.02 6.34 -0.17
C GLU A 105 -18.11 5.30 -0.43
N ALA A 106 -18.49 5.10 -1.69
CA ALA A 106 -19.49 4.13 -2.11
C ALA A 106 -19.13 2.67 -1.76
N HIS A 107 -17.85 2.40 -1.48
CA HIS A 107 -17.32 1.07 -1.19
C HIS A 107 -16.92 0.86 0.28
N ARG A 108 -17.06 1.89 1.14
CA ARG A 108 -16.78 1.81 2.57
C ARG A 108 -17.75 0.87 3.30
N GLY A 109 -17.44 0.53 4.54
CA GLY A 109 -18.26 -0.38 5.36
C GLY A 109 -18.11 -1.87 5.02
N ARG A 110 -17.33 -2.22 3.98
CA ARG A 110 -17.11 -3.61 3.49
C ARG A 110 -15.79 -4.22 3.95
N ARG A 111 -15.12 -3.65 4.93
CA ARG A 111 -13.81 -4.09 5.45
C ARG A 111 -12.65 -4.01 4.43
N LEU A 112 -12.81 -3.30 3.31
CA LEU A 112 -11.78 -3.20 2.27
C LEU A 112 -10.49 -2.57 2.77
N SER A 113 -10.56 -1.50 3.61
CA SER A 113 -9.36 -0.89 4.21
C SER A 113 -8.62 -1.86 5.13
N LYS A 114 -9.36 -2.66 5.91
CA LYS A 114 -8.78 -3.71 6.76
C LYS A 114 -8.04 -4.76 5.93
N TRP A 115 -8.69 -5.22 4.87
CA TRP A 115 -8.10 -6.18 3.95
C TRP A 115 -6.88 -5.60 3.22
N LEU A 116 -6.95 -4.36 2.74
CA LEU A 116 -5.84 -3.67 2.09
C LEU A 116 -4.63 -3.56 3.01
N VAL A 117 -4.80 -3.05 4.25
CA VAL A 117 -3.71 -2.96 5.22
C VAL A 117 -3.17 -4.35 5.56
N GLY A 118 -4.03 -5.35 5.76
CA GLY A 118 -3.60 -6.73 5.98
C GLY A 118 -2.78 -7.30 4.83
N THR A 119 -3.18 -7.04 3.57
CA THR A 119 -2.43 -7.43 2.38
C THR A 119 -1.04 -6.77 2.35
N ILE A 120 -0.96 -5.48 2.65
CA ILE A 120 0.32 -4.75 2.71
C ILE A 120 1.23 -5.33 3.80
N MET A 121 0.70 -5.57 4.99
CA MET A 121 1.50 -6.12 6.12
C MET A 121 1.99 -7.54 5.87
N ASN A 122 1.34 -8.29 4.98
CA ASN A 122 1.73 -9.66 4.59
C ASN A 122 2.47 -9.72 3.25
N ASP A 123 2.81 -8.58 2.63
CA ASP A 123 3.57 -8.57 1.38
C ASP A 123 4.97 -9.15 1.59
N PRO A 124 5.33 -10.22 0.84
CA PRO A 124 6.62 -10.89 1.03
C PRO A 124 7.84 -9.99 0.83
N GLU A 125 7.73 -8.98 -0.03
CA GLU A 125 8.84 -8.04 -0.31
C GLU A 125 9.05 -7.00 0.80
N LEU A 126 8.09 -6.88 1.72
CA LEU A 126 8.14 -5.93 2.82
C LEU A 126 8.34 -6.60 4.19
N GLN A 127 8.72 -7.88 4.21
CA GLN A 127 9.00 -8.58 5.45
C GLN A 127 10.40 -8.26 6.00
N GLY A 128 10.56 -8.35 7.32
CA GLY A 128 11.85 -8.14 7.98
C GLY A 128 12.28 -6.68 8.11
N LEU A 129 11.45 -5.73 7.71
CA LEU A 129 11.74 -4.31 7.92
C LEU A 129 11.78 -4.00 9.42
N ARG A 130 12.81 -3.28 9.84
CA ARG A 130 12.99 -2.89 11.24
C ARG A 130 11.90 -1.93 11.74
N ARG A 131 11.35 -1.11 10.83
CA ARG A 131 10.39 -0.06 11.20
C ARG A 131 9.39 0.24 10.11
N TRP A 132 8.14 0.33 10.52
CA TRP A 132 7.06 0.91 9.74
C TRP A 132 6.61 2.22 10.37
N ILE A 133 6.22 3.20 9.55
CA ILE A 133 5.72 4.50 9.98
C ILE A 133 4.48 4.83 9.15
N LEU A 134 3.54 5.51 9.76
CA LEU A 134 2.42 6.20 9.11
C LEU A 134 2.01 7.44 9.92
N LEU A 135 1.28 8.35 9.26
CA LEU A 135 0.56 9.42 9.93
C LEU A 135 -0.93 9.26 9.65
N THR A 136 -1.76 9.43 10.67
CA THR A 136 -3.22 9.40 10.54
C THR A 136 -3.86 10.32 11.56
N GLY A 137 -4.93 11.03 11.16
CA GLY A 137 -5.71 11.85 12.06
C GLY A 137 -6.86 11.08 12.73
N ASP A 138 -7.39 10.03 12.08
CA ASP A 138 -8.68 9.42 12.44
C ASP A 138 -8.73 7.88 12.35
N ALA A 139 -7.72 7.24 11.75
CA ALA A 139 -7.76 5.81 11.45
C ALA A 139 -6.92 4.93 12.40
N HIS A 140 -6.53 5.41 13.59
CA HIS A 140 -5.72 4.66 14.56
C HIS A 140 -6.30 3.27 14.87
N GLY A 141 -7.64 3.17 15.00
CA GLY A 141 -8.33 1.92 15.27
C GLY A 141 -8.20 0.87 14.14
N LEU A 142 -8.03 1.30 12.90
CA LEU A 142 -7.74 0.42 11.77
C LEU A 142 -6.35 -0.18 11.92
N TYR A 143 -5.34 0.66 12.10
CA TYR A 143 -3.94 0.24 12.10
C TYR A 143 -3.59 -0.61 13.33
N ARG A 144 -4.14 -0.29 14.52
CA ARG A 144 -3.94 -1.10 15.73
C ARG A 144 -4.34 -2.55 15.57
N GLN A 145 -5.33 -2.87 14.71
CA GLN A 145 -5.73 -4.25 14.41
C GLN A 145 -4.65 -5.04 13.63
N HIS A 146 -3.66 -4.34 13.08
CA HIS A 146 -2.53 -4.91 12.35
C HIS A 146 -1.20 -4.75 13.09
N GLY A 147 -1.24 -4.59 14.43
CA GLY A 147 -0.03 -4.53 15.26
C GLY A 147 0.66 -3.16 15.32
N TRP A 148 0.04 -2.12 14.80
CA TRP A 148 0.56 -0.75 14.91
C TRP A 148 0.32 -0.18 16.30
N THR A 149 1.29 0.56 16.83
CA THR A 149 1.24 1.22 18.13
C THR A 149 1.57 2.69 17.97
N ASP A 150 1.28 3.48 18.99
CA ASP A 150 1.81 4.84 19.09
C ASP A 150 3.35 4.77 19.16
N LEU A 151 4.02 5.88 18.82
CA LEU A 151 5.48 5.95 18.90
C LEU A 151 5.93 5.69 20.35
N ALA A 152 6.85 4.76 20.55
CA ALA A 152 7.35 4.42 21.88
C ALA A 152 8.07 5.60 22.54
N ASP A 153 8.73 6.45 21.74
CA ASP A 153 9.40 7.67 22.19
C ASP A 153 9.21 8.78 21.15
N PRO A 154 8.10 9.56 21.24
CA PRO A 154 7.81 10.64 20.31
C PRO A 154 8.88 11.75 20.31
N THR A 155 9.60 11.93 21.42
CA THR A 155 10.61 12.99 21.56
C THR A 155 11.82 12.81 20.66
N ARG A 156 12.02 11.59 20.14
CA ARG A 156 13.09 11.25 19.18
C ARG A 156 12.72 11.53 17.74
N TRP A 157 11.49 11.99 17.47
CA TRP A 157 10.99 12.22 16.13
C TRP A 157 10.99 13.71 15.84
N MET A 158 11.40 14.05 14.64
CA MET A 158 11.39 15.43 14.14
C MET A 158 10.81 15.40 12.72
N GLU A 159 10.03 16.41 12.37
CA GLU A 159 9.52 16.63 11.02
C GLU A 159 9.95 18.00 10.48
N ARG A 160 10.04 18.10 9.19
CA ARG A 160 10.07 19.36 8.46
C ARG A 160 8.93 19.35 7.47
N HIS A 161 7.83 20.01 7.81
CA HIS A 161 6.60 20.04 7.04
C HIS A 161 6.42 21.41 6.39
N ASP A 162 6.29 21.46 5.07
CA ASP A 162 5.87 22.63 4.31
C ASP A 162 4.39 22.50 3.96
N LYS A 163 3.52 23.12 4.75
CA LYS A 163 2.07 23.06 4.60
C LYS A 163 1.57 23.73 3.31
N GLU A 164 2.34 24.68 2.77
CA GLU A 164 1.96 25.49 1.62
C GLU A 164 2.55 24.97 0.29
N VAL A 165 3.21 23.81 0.31
CA VAL A 165 3.95 23.30 -0.86
C VAL A 165 3.08 23.06 -2.10
N TYR A 166 1.79 22.77 -1.92
CA TYR A 166 0.83 22.54 -3.00
C TYR A 166 -0.06 23.75 -3.31
N GLY A 167 0.05 24.82 -2.55
CA GLY A 167 -0.70 26.08 -2.73
C GLY A 167 0.08 27.19 -3.45
N ARG A 168 1.31 26.88 -3.89
CA ARG A 168 2.20 27.82 -4.59
C ARG A 168 2.12 27.67 -6.10
#